data_d0d3b3d672e890a8bd0bd3174282c22b
#
_entry.id   d0d3b3d672e890a8bd0bd3174282c22b
#
_cell.length_a   1.000
_cell.length_b   1.000
_cell.length_c   1.000
_cell.angle_alpha   90.00
_cell.angle_beta   90.00
_cell.angle_gamma   90.00
#
_symmetry.space_group_name_H-M   'P 1'
#
loop_
_entity.id
_entity.type
_entity.pdbx_description
1 polymer ?
#
loop_
_entity_poly.entity_id
_entity_poly.type
_entity_poly.pdbx_seq_one_letter_code
_entity_poly.pdbx_strand_id
1 'polypeptide(L)'
;LAYIAKKYQIQLVGGDTTRGPLTITIQVHGHVTKQNILQRSAAESTDLICVTGCLGDAAAGLQFRLGQLETGLLTDTDFEYLLQRLEMPTPRNQIGQQLVGKAHAAIDISDGLLADLNHILNASGKGAKLDISALPFSDALKKLPTEMATQLALTGGDDYELCFTATAGNVAKLKQQFPEMIQVIGEITEDVGMFYQNAQGEWQAFSE
;
A
#
# COMPACT_ATOMS: atom_id res chain seq x y z
N LEU A 1 13.14 -8.08 -18.26
CA LEU A 1 13.76 -8.39 -16.98
C LEU A 1 15.08 -7.62 -16.76
N ALA A 2 16.09 -7.71 -17.64
CA ALA A 2 17.40 -7.07 -17.45
C ALA A 2 17.30 -5.55 -17.24
N TYR A 3 16.44 -4.84 -17.99
CA TYR A 3 16.23 -3.41 -17.83
C TYR A 3 15.67 -3.06 -16.45
N ILE A 4 14.65 -3.80 -15.98
CA ILE A 4 14.03 -3.58 -14.65
C ILE A 4 15.02 -3.92 -13.55
N ALA A 5 15.73 -5.04 -13.65
CA ALA A 5 16.76 -5.44 -12.70
C ALA A 5 17.83 -4.35 -12.54
N LYS A 6 18.32 -3.79 -13.65
CA LYS A 6 19.29 -2.68 -13.64
C LYS A 6 18.70 -1.42 -13.01
N LYS A 7 17.44 -1.06 -13.34
CA LYS A 7 16.76 0.13 -12.80
C LYS A 7 16.66 0.08 -11.29
N TYR A 8 16.35 -1.09 -10.72
CA TYR A 8 16.17 -1.29 -9.28
C TYR A 8 17.37 -1.90 -8.58
N GLN A 9 18.54 -1.99 -9.26
CA GLN A 9 19.79 -2.50 -8.71
C GLN A 9 19.68 -3.94 -8.17
N ILE A 10 18.86 -4.76 -8.84
CA ILE A 10 18.72 -6.19 -8.54
C ILE A 10 19.59 -6.98 -9.50
N GLN A 11 20.39 -7.90 -8.96
CA GLN A 11 21.25 -8.76 -9.77
C GLN A 11 20.49 -10.01 -10.24
N LEU A 12 20.49 -10.26 -11.53
CA LEU A 12 20.03 -11.54 -12.08
C LEU A 12 21.15 -12.58 -11.88
N VAL A 13 20.91 -13.53 -10.98
CA VAL A 13 21.94 -14.52 -10.57
C VAL A 13 21.83 -15.87 -11.28
N GLY A 14 20.73 -16.11 -11.98
CA GLY A 14 20.54 -17.37 -12.72
C GLY A 14 19.13 -17.52 -13.29
N GLY A 15 18.89 -18.63 -13.93
CA GLY A 15 17.61 -19.00 -14.50
C GLY A 15 17.79 -20.18 -15.48
N ASP A 16 16.68 -20.77 -15.86
CA ASP A 16 16.61 -21.85 -16.83
C ASP A 16 15.45 -21.63 -17.80
N THR A 17 15.54 -22.20 -18.97
CA THR A 17 14.48 -22.16 -19.98
C THR A 17 14.20 -23.58 -20.45
N THR A 18 13.00 -24.06 -20.23
CA THR A 18 12.57 -25.39 -20.61
C THR A 18 11.48 -25.35 -21.68
N ARG A 19 11.31 -26.45 -22.39
CA ARG A 19 10.23 -26.62 -23.36
C ARG A 19 8.93 -26.97 -22.64
N GLY A 20 7.84 -26.21 -22.87
CA GLY A 20 6.54 -26.46 -22.28
C GLY A 20 5.55 -25.32 -22.55
N PRO A 21 4.39 -25.31 -21.88
CA PRO A 21 3.51 -24.14 -21.87
C PRO A 21 4.26 -22.92 -21.39
N LEU A 22 3.90 -21.72 -21.92
CA LEU A 22 4.53 -20.47 -21.49
C LEU A 22 4.25 -20.23 -20.00
N THR A 23 5.28 -20.37 -19.19
CA THR A 23 5.26 -20.12 -17.74
C THR A 23 6.50 -19.32 -17.38
N ILE A 24 6.33 -18.25 -16.63
CA ILE A 24 7.43 -17.40 -16.13
C ILE A 24 7.36 -17.40 -14.60
N THR A 25 8.40 -17.94 -13.97
CA THR A 25 8.54 -17.94 -12.52
C THR A 25 9.75 -17.09 -12.14
N ILE A 26 9.56 -16.15 -11.23
CA ILE A 26 10.65 -15.30 -10.74
C ILE A 26 10.80 -15.53 -9.25
N GLN A 27 12.02 -15.93 -8.83
CA GLN A 27 12.36 -16.07 -7.42
C GLN A 27 13.31 -14.93 -7.02
N VAL A 28 12.98 -14.23 -5.94
CA VAL A 28 13.79 -13.12 -5.40
C VAL A 28 14.41 -13.55 -4.08
N HIS A 29 15.71 -13.30 -3.93
CA HIS A 29 16.44 -13.53 -2.70
C HIS A 29 17.02 -12.22 -2.19
N GLY A 30 16.96 -12.01 -0.87
CA GLY A 30 17.56 -10.87 -0.19
C GLY A 30 18.23 -11.30 1.12
N HIS A 31 19.09 -10.45 1.63
CA HIS A 31 19.73 -10.64 2.93
C HIS A 31 19.41 -9.45 3.82
N VAL A 32 19.07 -9.73 5.07
CA VAL A 32 18.82 -8.73 6.10
C VAL A 32 19.45 -9.20 7.42
N THR A 33 20.07 -8.28 8.16
CA THR A 33 20.55 -8.63 9.50
C THR A 33 19.36 -8.74 10.46
N LYS A 34 19.49 -9.60 11.49
CA LYS A 34 18.41 -9.87 12.43
C LYS A 34 17.81 -8.61 13.07
N GLN A 35 18.65 -7.60 13.33
CA GLN A 35 18.24 -6.33 13.94
C GLN A 35 17.47 -5.41 12.99
N ASN A 36 17.54 -5.66 11.69
CA ASN A 36 16.97 -4.81 10.64
C ASN A 36 15.72 -5.42 9.97
N ILE A 37 15.23 -6.55 10.49
CA ILE A 37 14.04 -7.20 9.94
C ILE A 37 12.82 -6.33 10.25
N LEU A 38 12.11 -5.92 9.21
CA LEU A 38 10.76 -5.36 9.33
C LEU A 38 9.76 -6.52 9.37
N GLN A 39 8.97 -6.56 10.42
CA GLN A 39 7.98 -7.62 10.64
C GLN A 39 6.57 -7.05 10.61
N ARG A 40 5.56 -7.90 10.44
CA ARG A 40 4.15 -7.53 10.57
C ARG A 40 3.70 -7.47 12.04
N SER A 41 4.44 -8.10 12.95
CA SER A 41 4.05 -8.40 14.34
C SER A 41 4.64 -7.47 15.39
N ALA A 42 5.06 -6.28 15.01
CA ALA A 42 5.76 -5.37 15.92
C ALA A 42 5.07 -3.98 16.04
N ALA A 43 3.81 -3.85 15.61
CA ALA A 43 3.06 -2.61 15.80
C ALA A 43 2.80 -2.34 17.29
N GLU A 44 3.00 -1.11 17.71
CA GLU A 44 2.82 -0.66 19.10
C GLU A 44 1.63 0.31 19.19
N SER A 45 0.95 0.31 20.35
CA SER A 45 -0.13 1.27 20.61
C SER A 45 0.38 2.70 20.49
N THR A 46 -0.41 3.60 19.90
CA THR A 46 -0.08 4.99 19.58
C THR A 46 0.87 5.17 18.38
N ASP A 47 1.28 4.09 17.73
CA ASP A 47 1.93 4.23 16.42
C ASP A 47 0.99 4.87 15.41
N LEU A 48 1.52 5.75 14.59
CA LEU A 48 0.81 6.24 13.42
C LEU A 48 0.81 5.17 12.32
N ILE A 49 -0.34 4.96 11.70
CA ILE A 49 -0.50 4.12 10.51
C ILE A 49 -0.24 5.00 9.30
N CYS A 50 0.72 4.60 8.49
CA CYS A 50 1.13 5.33 7.30
C CYS A 50 1.05 4.46 6.06
N VAL A 51 0.73 5.09 4.93
CA VAL A 51 0.83 4.47 3.60
C VAL A 51 1.72 5.30 2.69
N THR A 52 2.30 4.65 1.69
CA THR A 52 3.05 5.34 0.63
C THR A 52 2.17 5.56 -0.60
N GLY A 53 2.48 6.60 -1.38
CA GLY A 53 1.84 6.89 -2.67
C GLY A 53 0.34 7.13 -2.60
N CYS A 54 -0.38 6.69 -3.63
CA CYS A 54 -1.84 6.75 -3.74
C CYS A 54 -2.41 5.33 -3.78
N LEU A 55 -3.62 5.16 -3.25
CA LEU A 55 -4.30 3.86 -3.16
C LEU A 55 -5.52 3.80 -4.05
N GLY A 56 -5.84 2.60 -4.55
CA GLY A 56 -7.02 2.29 -5.35
C GLY A 56 -6.84 2.53 -6.86
N ASP A 57 -5.71 3.08 -7.30
CA ASP A 57 -5.44 3.33 -8.71
C ASP A 57 -5.40 2.06 -9.53
N ALA A 58 -4.74 1.01 -9.03
CA ALA A 58 -4.65 -0.28 -9.71
C ALA A 58 -6.01 -0.94 -9.84
N ALA A 59 -6.82 -0.93 -8.79
CA ALA A 59 -8.18 -1.46 -8.81
C ALA A 59 -9.09 -0.69 -9.78
N ALA A 60 -8.98 0.64 -9.87
CA ALA A 60 -9.69 1.43 -10.87
C ALA A 60 -9.25 1.07 -12.30
N GLY A 61 -7.95 0.88 -12.52
CA GLY A 61 -7.40 0.40 -13.79
C GLY A 61 -7.93 -0.98 -14.18
N LEU A 62 -8.06 -1.89 -13.23
CA LEU A 62 -8.66 -3.21 -13.45
C LEU A 62 -10.15 -3.10 -13.81
N GLN A 63 -10.93 -2.32 -13.05
CA GLN A 63 -12.35 -2.10 -13.37
C GLN A 63 -12.54 -1.48 -14.76
N PHE A 64 -11.69 -0.53 -15.14
CA PHE A 64 -11.70 0.02 -16.50
C PHE A 64 -11.44 -1.06 -17.55
N ARG A 65 -10.40 -1.89 -17.37
CA ARG A 65 -10.06 -2.98 -18.30
C ARG A 65 -11.18 -4.01 -18.46
N LEU A 66 -11.94 -4.24 -17.40
CA LEU A 66 -13.09 -5.16 -17.39
C LEU A 66 -14.40 -4.50 -17.91
N GLY A 67 -14.37 -3.21 -18.26
CA GLY A 67 -15.55 -2.45 -18.69
C GLY A 67 -16.57 -2.21 -17.56
N GLN A 68 -16.10 -2.19 -16.31
CA GLN A 68 -16.93 -2.01 -15.11
C GLN A 68 -16.86 -0.59 -14.53
N LEU A 69 -15.93 0.24 -15.03
CA LEU A 69 -15.79 1.62 -14.60
C LEU A 69 -16.53 2.54 -15.57
N GLU A 70 -17.45 3.37 -15.05
CA GLU A 70 -18.11 4.41 -15.85
C GLU A 70 -17.09 5.49 -16.25
N THR A 71 -17.02 5.77 -17.56
CA THR A 71 -15.92 6.54 -18.14
C THR A 71 -16.18 8.04 -18.28
N GLY A 72 -17.41 8.49 -17.97
CA GLY A 72 -17.82 9.88 -18.26
C GLY A 72 -17.07 10.99 -17.52
N LEU A 73 -16.32 10.66 -16.46
CA LEU A 73 -15.58 11.63 -15.63
C LEU A 73 -14.07 11.60 -15.87
N LEU A 74 -13.56 10.57 -16.52
CA LEU A 74 -12.14 10.34 -16.72
C LEU A 74 -11.73 10.64 -18.16
N THR A 75 -10.51 11.15 -18.35
CA THR A 75 -9.90 11.37 -19.66
C THR A 75 -9.06 10.17 -20.09
N ASP A 76 -8.67 10.10 -21.36
CA ASP A 76 -7.76 9.07 -21.86
C ASP A 76 -6.45 9.02 -21.07
N THR A 77 -5.91 10.19 -20.68
CA THR A 77 -4.69 10.29 -19.86
C THR A 77 -4.90 9.69 -18.45
N ASP A 78 -6.09 9.86 -17.85
CA ASP A 78 -6.40 9.24 -16.57
C ASP A 78 -6.43 7.72 -16.70
N PHE A 79 -7.03 7.19 -17.77
CA PHE A 79 -7.04 5.75 -18.02
C PHE A 79 -5.65 5.17 -18.27
N GLU A 80 -4.82 5.86 -19.06
CA GLU A 80 -3.42 5.46 -19.26
C GLU A 80 -2.67 5.39 -17.92
N TYR A 81 -2.84 6.39 -17.06
CA TYR A 81 -2.24 6.42 -15.73
C TYR A 81 -2.71 5.24 -14.86
N LEU A 82 -4.03 5.02 -14.75
CA LEU A 82 -4.60 3.94 -13.95
C LEU A 82 -4.15 2.54 -14.43
N LEU A 83 -4.12 2.34 -15.77
CA LEU A 83 -3.59 1.10 -16.36
C LEU A 83 -2.11 0.93 -16.08
N GLN A 84 -1.33 2.00 -16.13
CA GLN A 84 0.09 1.94 -15.79
C GLN A 84 0.30 1.55 -14.32
N ARG A 85 -0.54 2.05 -13.41
CA ARG A 85 -0.49 1.66 -11.99
C ARG A 85 -0.76 0.17 -11.80
N LEU A 86 -1.73 -0.39 -12.52
CA LEU A 86 -2.06 -1.82 -12.49
C LEU A 86 -0.95 -2.69 -13.10
N GLU A 87 -0.47 -2.32 -14.30
CA GLU A 87 0.40 -3.21 -15.08
C GLU A 87 1.89 -3.08 -14.75
N MET A 88 2.29 -1.92 -14.23
CA MET A 88 3.69 -1.59 -13.95
C MET A 88 3.82 -0.83 -12.61
N PRO A 89 3.42 -1.43 -11.49
CA PRO A 89 3.53 -0.79 -10.18
C PRO A 89 4.99 -0.40 -9.90
N THR A 90 5.17 0.72 -9.21
CA THR A 90 6.51 1.23 -8.87
C THR A 90 6.96 0.66 -7.53
N PRO A 91 7.99 -0.20 -7.47
CA PRO A 91 8.51 -0.73 -6.21
C PRO A 91 8.99 0.38 -5.27
N ARG A 92 8.59 0.31 -4.01
CA ARG A 92 8.93 1.30 -2.97
C ARG A 92 10.23 0.99 -2.23
N ASN A 93 11.23 0.42 -2.94
CA ASN A 93 12.49 -0.05 -2.35
C ASN A 93 13.24 1.03 -1.57
N GLN A 94 13.31 2.27 -2.10
CA GLN A 94 14.03 3.36 -1.43
C GLN A 94 13.37 3.74 -0.10
N ILE A 95 12.05 3.83 -0.08
CA ILE A 95 11.29 4.12 1.14
C ILE A 95 11.41 2.93 2.10
N GLY A 96 11.21 1.71 1.61
CA GLY A 96 11.31 0.49 2.42
C GLY A 96 12.67 0.37 3.14
N GLN A 97 13.78 0.71 2.48
CA GLN A 97 15.09 0.75 3.12
C GLN A 97 15.18 1.81 4.24
N GLN A 98 14.49 2.93 4.09
CA GLN A 98 14.48 3.99 5.10
C GLN A 98 13.53 3.71 6.28
N LEU A 99 12.62 2.74 6.14
CA LEU A 99 11.78 2.28 7.24
C LEU A 99 12.57 1.47 8.29
N VAL A 100 13.67 0.85 7.88
CA VAL A 100 14.52 0.05 8.79
C VAL A 100 15.00 0.88 9.99
N GLY A 101 14.71 0.41 11.19
CA GLY A 101 15.02 1.10 12.46
C GLY A 101 14.15 2.33 12.75
N LYS A 102 13.11 2.61 11.93
CA LYS A 102 12.17 3.70 12.15
C LYS A 102 10.72 3.19 12.22
N ALA A 103 10.34 2.24 11.38
CA ALA A 103 9.04 1.59 11.45
C ALA A 103 9.08 0.41 12.43
N HIS A 104 7.99 0.18 13.16
CA HIS A 104 7.81 -0.99 14.00
C HIS A 104 7.28 -2.16 13.19
N ALA A 105 6.23 -1.98 12.38
CA ALA A 105 5.72 -2.99 11.48
C ALA A 105 5.56 -2.46 10.06
N ALA A 106 5.63 -3.35 9.06
CA ALA A 106 5.41 -3.01 7.67
C ALA A 106 4.90 -4.21 6.86
N ILE A 107 4.11 -3.90 5.82
CA ILE A 107 3.60 -4.83 4.82
C ILE A 107 3.45 -4.08 3.49
N ASP A 108 3.47 -4.76 2.35
CA ASP A 108 3.01 -4.23 1.08
C ASP A 108 1.48 -4.34 0.98
N ILE A 109 0.87 -3.45 0.18
CA ILE A 109 -0.57 -3.46 -0.08
C ILE A 109 -0.77 -4.20 -1.42
N SER A 110 -1.10 -5.48 -1.33
CA SER A 110 -1.32 -6.38 -2.47
C SER A 110 -2.76 -6.85 -2.58
N ASP A 111 -3.43 -7.09 -1.47
CA ASP A 111 -4.79 -7.61 -1.40
C ASP A 111 -5.82 -6.51 -1.01
N GLY A 112 -5.32 -5.30 -0.73
CA GLY A 112 -6.08 -4.13 -0.33
C GLY A 112 -5.73 -3.67 1.10
N LEU A 113 -5.85 -2.37 1.33
CA LEU A 113 -5.42 -1.73 2.58
C LEU A 113 -6.02 -2.41 3.82
N LEU A 114 -7.33 -2.68 3.83
CA LEU A 114 -7.98 -3.28 5.00
C LEU A 114 -7.49 -4.70 5.27
N ALA A 115 -7.33 -5.51 4.22
CA ALA A 115 -6.84 -6.88 4.34
C ALA A 115 -5.39 -6.91 4.84
N ASP A 116 -4.52 -6.12 4.23
CA ASP A 116 -3.10 -6.10 4.55
C ASP A 116 -2.82 -5.45 5.92
N LEU A 117 -3.52 -4.35 6.27
CA LEU A 117 -3.43 -3.78 7.62
C LEU A 117 -3.92 -4.78 8.68
N ASN A 118 -5.00 -5.56 8.40
CA ASN A 118 -5.49 -6.57 9.32
C ASN A 118 -4.44 -7.66 9.62
N HIS A 119 -3.56 -7.97 8.65
CA HIS A 119 -2.41 -8.85 8.90
C HIS A 119 -1.43 -8.26 9.94
N ILE A 120 -1.15 -6.95 9.89
CA ILE A 120 -0.35 -6.27 10.92
C ILE A 120 -1.05 -6.33 12.27
N LEU A 121 -2.34 -5.98 12.31
CA LEU A 121 -3.11 -5.91 13.55
C LEU A 121 -3.18 -7.26 14.24
N ASN A 122 -3.56 -8.30 13.50
CA ASN A 122 -3.64 -9.67 14.03
C ASN A 122 -2.29 -10.19 14.52
N ALA A 123 -1.22 -9.97 13.75
CA ALA A 123 0.13 -10.42 14.13
C ALA A 123 0.67 -9.66 15.35
N SER A 124 0.21 -8.42 15.59
CA SER A 124 0.65 -7.58 16.71
C SER A 124 -0.29 -7.65 17.92
N GLY A 125 -1.48 -8.27 17.79
CA GLY A 125 -2.51 -8.29 18.84
C GLY A 125 -3.06 -6.89 19.15
N LYS A 126 -3.24 -6.05 18.14
CA LYS A 126 -3.63 -4.63 18.23
C LYS A 126 -4.87 -4.34 17.40
N GLY A 127 -5.41 -3.14 17.54
CA GLY A 127 -6.46 -2.59 16.70
C GLY A 127 -6.00 -1.31 15.99
N ALA A 128 -6.92 -0.71 15.23
CA ALA A 128 -6.67 0.51 14.47
C ALA A 128 -7.87 1.44 14.44
N LYS A 129 -7.58 2.74 14.43
CA LYS A 129 -8.51 3.80 14.09
C LYS A 129 -8.03 4.49 12.81
N LEU A 130 -8.86 4.44 11.75
CA LEU A 130 -8.53 5.01 10.45
C LEU A 130 -9.28 6.32 10.22
N ASP A 131 -8.57 7.31 9.71
CA ASP A 131 -9.15 8.52 9.15
C ASP A 131 -9.32 8.32 7.63
N ILE A 132 -10.54 7.98 7.21
CA ILE A 132 -10.86 7.75 5.80
C ILE A 132 -10.66 9.02 4.95
N SER A 133 -10.83 10.21 5.55
CA SER A 133 -10.64 11.47 4.86
C SER A 133 -9.17 11.76 4.53
N ALA A 134 -8.25 11.08 5.20
CA ALA A 134 -6.81 11.19 4.99
C ALA A 134 -6.26 10.19 3.95
N LEU A 135 -7.10 9.34 3.34
CA LEU A 135 -6.67 8.41 2.31
C LEU A 135 -6.10 9.17 1.10
N PRO A 136 -4.89 8.79 0.63
CA PRO A 136 -4.27 9.48 -0.50
C PRO A 136 -4.86 8.99 -1.83
N PHE A 137 -5.54 9.88 -2.54
CA PHE A 137 -6.06 9.64 -3.88
C PHE A 137 -5.20 10.33 -4.93
N SER A 138 -4.99 9.68 -6.07
CA SER A 138 -4.44 10.32 -7.26
C SER A 138 -5.40 11.36 -7.84
N ASP A 139 -4.91 12.18 -8.74
CA ASP A 139 -5.78 13.14 -9.43
C ASP A 139 -6.81 12.46 -10.33
N ALA A 140 -6.54 11.25 -10.82
CA ALA A 140 -7.51 10.44 -11.53
C ALA A 140 -8.63 9.96 -10.59
N LEU A 141 -8.28 9.36 -9.44
CA LEU A 141 -9.26 8.87 -8.47
C LEU A 141 -10.13 9.98 -7.88
N LYS A 142 -9.59 11.19 -7.66
CA LYS A 142 -10.35 12.35 -7.17
C LYS A 142 -11.49 12.80 -8.10
N LYS A 143 -11.48 12.38 -9.37
CA LYS A 143 -12.56 12.66 -10.32
C LYS A 143 -13.74 11.70 -10.19
N LEU A 144 -13.54 10.56 -9.55
CA LEU A 144 -14.60 9.58 -9.27
C LEU A 144 -15.45 10.03 -8.07
N PRO A 145 -16.68 9.50 -7.93
CA PRO A 145 -17.46 9.69 -6.71
C PRO A 145 -16.65 9.26 -5.48
N THR A 146 -16.68 10.08 -4.43
CA THR A 146 -15.86 9.87 -3.22
C THR A 146 -16.05 8.48 -2.61
N GLU A 147 -17.29 7.98 -2.57
CA GLU A 147 -17.57 6.64 -2.05
C GLU A 147 -16.88 5.54 -2.86
N MET A 148 -16.91 5.66 -4.20
CA MET A 148 -16.23 4.71 -5.09
C MET A 148 -14.71 4.78 -4.90
N ALA A 149 -14.12 5.99 -4.92
CA ALA A 149 -12.68 6.17 -4.70
C ALA A 149 -12.25 5.61 -3.35
N THR A 150 -13.03 5.85 -2.30
CA THR A 150 -12.78 5.31 -0.95
C THR A 150 -12.84 3.78 -0.93
N GLN A 151 -13.85 3.19 -1.55
CA GLN A 151 -13.96 1.74 -1.63
C GLN A 151 -12.78 1.13 -2.38
N LEU A 152 -12.40 1.69 -3.53
CA LEU A 152 -11.24 1.23 -4.30
C LEU A 152 -9.94 1.31 -3.48
N ALA A 153 -9.73 2.39 -2.73
CA ALA A 153 -8.53 2.56 -1.91
C ALA A 153 -8.50 1.63 -0.67
N LEU A 154 -9.65 1.29 -0.09
CA LEU A 154 -9.72 0.44 1.09
C LEU A 154 -9.63 -1.05 0.75
N THR A 155 -10.27 -1.48 -0.35
CA THR A 155 -10.45 -2.89 -0.68
C THR A 155 -9.79 -3.33 -1.98
N GLY A 156 -9.30 -2.37 -2.77
CA GLY A 156 -8.62 -2.65 -4.02
C GLY A 156 -7.20 -3.17 -3.79
N GLY A 157 -6.84 -4.25 -4.48
CA GLY A 157 -5.49 -4.79 -4.48
C GLY A 157 -4.62 -4.24 -5.59
N ASP A 158 -3.42 -4.80 -5.72
CA ASP A 158 -2.42 -4.53 -6.76
C ASP A 158 -1.77 -3.14 -6.73
N ASP A 159 -1.97 -2.34 -5.67
CA ASP A 159 -1.31 -1.04 -5.54
C ASP A 159 0.20 -1.15 -5.31
N TYR A 160 0.65 -2.19 -4.61
CA TYR A 160 2.05 -2.43 -4.23
C TYR A 160 2.72 -1.22 -3.57
N GLU A 161 1.92 -0.46 -2.81
CA GLU A 161 2.40 0.54 -1.89
C GLU A 161 2.78 -0.11 -0.55
N LEU A 162 3.42 0.62 0.35
CA LEU A 162 3.73 0.13 1.69
C LEU A 162 2.73 0.67 2.70
N CYS A 163 2.20 -0.21 3.56
CA CYS A 163 1.56 0.15 4.82
C CYS A 163 2.53 -0.12 5.97
N PHE A 164 2.74 0.85 6.85
CA PHE A 164 3.67 0.70 7.96
C PHE A 164 3.22 1.47 9.19
N THR A 165 3.73 1.06 10.36
CA THR A 165 3.46 1.71 11.64
C THR A 165 4.75 2.25 12.24
N ALA A 166 4.70 3.45 12.82
CA ALA A 166 5.86 4.08 13.43
C ALA A 166 5.44 5.18 14.42
N THR A 167 6.36 5.53 15.34
CA THR A 167 6.14 6.67 16.23
C THR A 167 6.01 7.99 15.44
N ALA A 168 5.25 8.96 15.97
CA ALA A 168 5.07 10.27 15.36
C ALA A 168 6.41 10.97 15.03
N GLY A 169 7.42 10.82 15.90
CA GLY A 169 8.74 11.40 15.68
C GLY A 169 9.49 10.77 14.48
N ASN A 170 9.35 9.47 14.27
CA ASN A 170 9.95 8.78 13.11
C ASN A 170 9.18 9.10 11.83
N VAL A 171 7.86 9.16 11.89
CA VAL A 171 7.02 9.59 10.74
C VAL A 171 7.41 10.99 10.28
N ALA A 172 7.61 11.94 11.21
CA ALA A 172 8.04 13.29 10.87
C ALA A 172 9.37 13.32 10.11
N LYS A 173 10.36 12.51 10.55
CA LYS A 173 11.66 12.37 9.85
C LYS A 173 11.51 11.76 8.47
N LEU A 174 10.66 10.73 8.33
CA LEU A 174 10.40 10.09 7.04
C LEU A 174 9.70 11.03 6.07
N LYS A 175 8.70 11.81 6.54
CA LYS A 175 8.01 12.83 5.72
C LYS A 175 8.94 13.97 5.27
N GLN A 176 9.97 14.32 6.05
CA GLN A 176 10.99 15.28 5.60
C GLN A 176 11.82 14.75 4.43
N GLN A 177 12.09 13.44 4.39
CA GLN A 177 12.83 12.79 3.30
C GLN A 177 11.95 12.51 2.07
N PHE A 178 10.65 12.23 2.30
CA PHE A 178 9.68 11.83 1.28
C PHE A 178 8.36 12.61 1.46
N PRO A 179 8.36 13.95 1.25
CA PRO A 179 7.29 14.83 1.69
C PRO A 179 5.90 14.50 1.13
N GLU A 180 5.83 14.05 -0.13
CA GLU A 180 4.55 13.76 -0.80
C GLU A 180 4.24 12.26 -0.90
N MET A 181 5.16 11.43 -0.43
CA MET A 181 5.09 9.99 -0.61
C MET A 181 4.55 9.24 0.61
N ILE A 182 4.44 9.89 1.75
CA ILE A 182 4.00 9.26 3.00
C ILE A 182 2.79 10.00 3.54
N GLN A 183 1.67 9.28 3.68
CA GLN A 183 0.45 9.80 4.27
C GLN A 183 0.12 9.06 5.56
N VAL A 184 -0.20 9.82 6.62
CA VAL A 184 -0.76 9.27 7.86
C VAL A 184 -2.25 9.09 7.63
N ILE A 185 -2.75 7.88 7.89
CA ILE A 185 -4.15 7.49 7.68
C ILE A 185 -4.82 6.99 8.94
N GLY A 186 -4.13 6.97 10.08
CA GLY A 186 -4.70 6.49 11.33
C GLY A 186 -3.69 6.27 12.42
N GLU A 187 -4.12 5.54 13.44
CA GLU A 187 -3.36 5.22 14.65
C GLU A 187 -3.64 3.79 15.12
N ILE A 188 -2.62 3.11 15.64
CA ILE A 188 -2.72 1.80 16.27
C ILE A 188 -3.31 1.96 17.67
N THR A 189 -4.30 1.12 18.01
CA THR A 189 -4.97 1.10 19.32
C THR A 189 -4.61 -0.16 20.11
N GLU A 190 -4.76 -0.08 21.45
CA GLU A 190 -4.59 -1.25 22.32
C GLU A 190 -5.75 -2.25 22.12
N ASP A 191 -6.98 -1.73 22.04
CA ASP A 191 -8.18 -2.54 21.84
C ASP A 191 -8.22 -3.11 20.42
N VAL A 192 -8.45 -4.40 20.31
CA VAL A 192 -8.53 -5.12 19.02
C VAL A 192 -9.77 -4.66 18.25
N GLY A 193 -9.61 -4.57 16.93
CA GLY A 193 -10.64 -4.15 16.00
C GLY A 193 -10.15 -3.05 15.07
N MET A 194 -10.85 -2.87 13.97
CA MET A 194 -10.56 -1.82 13.01
C MET A 194 -11.77 -0.89 12.92
N PHE A 195 -11.56 0.39 13.16
CA PHE A 195 -12.59 1.41 13.24
C PHE A 195 -12.26 2.56 12.29
N TYR A 196 -13.30 3.21 11.78
CA TYR A 196 -13.19 4.45 11.03
C TYR A 196 -14.18 5.50 11.56
N GLN A 197 -13.88 6.76 11.33
CA GLN A 197 -14.76 7.85 11.68
C GLN A 197 -15.73 8.13 10.53
N ASN A 198 -17.05 8.09 10.81
CA ASN A 198 -18.08 8.42 9.82
C ASN A 198 -18.18 9.95 9.63
N ALA A 199 -19.04 10.40 8.71
CA ALA A 199 -19.26 11.83 8.43
C ALA A 199 -19.81 12.64 9.63
N GLN A 200 -20.38 11.97 10.63
CA GLN A 200 -20.88 12.56 11.88
C GLN A 200 -19.80 12.63 12.96
N GLY A 201 -18.61 12.11 12.71
CA GLY A 201 -17.50 12.04 13.66
C GLY A 201 -17.58 10.86 14.63
N GLU A 202 -18.46 9.90 14.40
CA GLU A 202 -18.60 8.71 15.25
C GLU A 202 -17.72 7.56 14.76
N TRP A 203 -17.15 6.82 15.70
CA TRP A 203 -16.34 5.64 15.36
C TRP A 203 -17.24 4.45 15.06
N GLN A 204 -17.06 3.87 13.89
CA GLN A 204 -17.77 2.67 13.43
C GLN A 204 -16.76 1.56 13.12
N ALA A 205 -17.11 0.32 13.46
CA ALA A 205 -16.31 -0.83 13.07
C ALA A 205 -16.46 -1.12 11.57
N PHE A 206 -15.37 -1.49 10.93
CA PHE A 206 -15.48 -2.12 9.62
C PHE A 206 -16.19 -3.48 9.81
N SER A 207 -17.30 -3.67 9.10
CA SER A 207 -17.95 -4.99 9.03
C SER A 207 -17.16 -5.89 8.08
N GLU A 208 -16.92 -7.12 8.48
CA GLU A 208 -16.37 -8.19 7.64
C GLU A 208 -17.22 -8.43 6.38
#